data_4ca9365e60244fb32065cc792a1e9dc2
#
_entry.id   4ca9365e60244fb32065cc792a1e9dc2
#
_cell.length_a   1.000
_cell.length_b   1.000
_cell.length_c   1.000
_cell.angle_alpha   90.00
_cell.angle_beta   90.00
_cell.angle_gamma   90.00
#
_symmetry.space_group_name_H-M   'P 1'
#
loop_
_entity.id
_entity.type
_entity.pdbx_description
1 polymer ?
#
loop_
_entity_poly.entity_id
_entity_poly.type
_entity_poly.pdbx_seq_one_letter_code
_entity_poly.pdbx_strand_id
1 'polypeptide(L)'
;MNRRKIIYMDNAATTKMSRDTLAAMEPYFAKEYANPSSAYEFGMTAEKSMEHARREIASVLNCLPEEIYFTSGGTESDNWAIMGAAFAGFRKGNHIITTKI
;
A
#
# COMPACT_ATOMS: atom_id res chain seq x y z
N MET A 1 -20.44 -32.17 13.03
CA MET A 1 -19.06 -31.87 13.45
C MET A 1 -19.03 -30.49 14.09
N ASN A 2 -18.74 -30.45 15.38
CA ASN A 2 -18.68 -29.18 16.13
C ASN A 2 -17.37 -28.47 15.75
N ARG A 3 -17.40 -27.49 14.83
CA ARG A 3 -16.19 -26.72 14.48
C ARG A 3 -15.83 -25.85 15.68
N ARG A 4 -14.71 -26.14 16.33
CA ARG A 4 -14.16 -25.27 17.38
C ARG A 4 -14.04 -23.85 16.83
N LYS A 5 -14.60 -22.87 17.53
CA LYS A 5 -14.47 -21.46 17.19
C LYS A 5 -12.99 -21.06 17.39
N ILE A 6 -12.30 -20.72 16.30
CA ILE A 6 -10.92 -20.22 16.36
C ILE A 6 -10.99 -18.75 16.79
N ILE A 7 -10.24 -18.40 17.83
CA ILE A 7 -9.99 -17.01 18.26
C ILE A 7 -8.59 -16.67 17.78
N TYR A 8 -8.50 -15.82 16.74
CA TYR A 8 -7.24 -15.39 16.19
C TYR A 8 -6.74 -14.14 16.93
N MET A 9 -5.54 -14.20 17.50
CA MET A 9 -4.96 -13.14 18.33
C MET A 9 -3.57 -12.67 17.85
N ASP A 10 -3.11 -13.14 16.70
CA ASP A 10 -1.81 -12.77 16.12
C ASP A 10 -1.96 -11.78 14.96
N ASN A 11 -2.57 -10.64 15.24
CA ASN A 11 -2.80 -9.60 14.23
C ASN A 11 -1.53 -8.86 13.80
N ALA A 12 -0.41 -9.06 14.51
CA ALA A 12 0.89 -8.57 14.07
C ALA A 12 1.41 -9.34 12.85
N ALA A 13 1.08 -10.62 12.72
CA ALA A 13 1.44 -11.42 11.55
C ALA A 13 0.55 -11.12 10.35
N THR A 14 -0.77 -11.03 10.56
CA THR A 14 -1.74 -10.68 9.50
C THR A 14 -3.08 -10.28 10.10
N THR A 15 -3.90 -9.58 9.34
CA THR A 15 -5.26 -9.20 9.72
C THR A 15 -6.28 -9.71 8.71
N LYS A 16 -7.46 -10.04 9.19
CA LYS A 16 -8.57 -10.39 8.31
C LYS A 16 -9.06 -9.14 7.58
N MET A 17 -9.22 -9.25 6.27
CA MET A 17 -9.85 -8.20 5.48
C MET A 17 -11.30 -7.97 5.93
N SER A 18 -11.72 -6.72 6.04
CA SER A 18 -13.10 -6.37 6.36
C SER A 18 -14.03 -6.69 5.17
N ARG A 19 -15.32 -6.86 5.45
CA ARG A 19 -16.31 -7.08 4.39
C ARG A 19 -16.43 -5.87 3.47
N ASP A 20 -16.37 -4.67 4.03
CA ASP A 20 -16.48 -3.42 3.28
C ASP A 20 -15.25 -3.24 2.35
N THR A 21 -14.05 -3.53 2.86
CA THR A 21 -12.83 -3.52 2.05
C THR A 21 -12.92 -4.52 0.90
N LEU A 22 -13.37 -5.76 1.17
CA LEU A 22 -13.52 -6.78 0.14
C LEU A 22 -14.53 -6.34 -0.93
N ALA A 23 -15.68 -5.80 -0.52
CA ALA A 23 -16.69 -5.30 -1.45
C ALA A 23 -16.18 -4.12 -2.30
N ALA A 24 -15.39 -3.23 -1.72
CA ALA A 24 -14.76 -2.12 -2.46
C ALA A 24 -13.72 -2.60 -3.48
N MET A 25 -13.03 -3.71 -3.22
CA MET A 25 -12.02 -4.27 -4.11
C MET A 25 -12.63 -5.14 -5.23
N GLU A 26 -13.78 -5.78 -4.99
CA GLU A 26 -14.39 -6.76 -5.90
C GLU A 26 -14.53 -6.27 -7.35
N PRO A 27 -14.97 -5.02 -7.66
CA PRO A 27 -15.08 -4.54 -9.03
C PRO A 27 -13.76 -4.59 -9.81
N TYR A 28 -12.63 -4.38 -9.16
CA TYR A 28 -11.32 -4.32 -9.80
C TYR A 28 -10.75 -5.68 -10.20
N PHE A 29 -11.34 -6.78 -9.73
CA PHE A 29 -10.92 -8.12 -10.15
C PHE A 29 -11.55 -8.59 -11.47
N ALA A 30 -12.73 -8.06 -11.83
CA ALA A 30 -13.47 -8.59 -12.97
C ALA A 30 -14.11 -7.54 -13.89
N LYS A 31 -14.36 -6.32 -13.41
CA LYS A 31 -15.03 -5.28 -14.19
C LYS A 31 -14.08 -4.15 -14.57
N GLU A 32 -13.32 -3.63 -13.63
CA GLU A 32 -12.46 -2.45 -13.77
C GLU A 32 -10.96 -2.83 -13.68
N TYR A 33 -10.59 -3.93 -14.33
CA TYR A 33 -9.27 -4.55 -14.27
C TYR A 33 -8.24 -3.95 -15.23
N ALA A 34 -8.56 -2.85 -15.91
CA ALA A 34 -7.68 -2.24 -16.89
C ALA A 34 -6.38 -1.71 -16.29
N ASN A 35 -5.33 -1.70 -17.10
CA ASN A 35 -4.08 -1.07 -16.72
C ASN A 35 -4.25 0.45 -16.64
N PRO A 36 -3.99 1.09 -15.48
CA PRO A 36 -4.13 2.54 -15.30
C PRO A 36 -3.18 3.36 -16.19
N SER A 37 -2.13 2.77 -16.73
CA SER A 37 -1.21 3.44 -17.67
C SER A 37 -1.71 3.45 -19.13
N SER A 38 -2.86 2.84 -19.41
CA SER A 38 -3.43 2.79 -20.77
C SER A 38 -4.21 4.06 -21.09
N ALA A 39 -3.98 4.61 -22.29
CA ALA A 39 -4.55 5.89 -22.73
C ALA A 39 -6.03 5.82 -23.17
N TYR A 40 -6.66 4.66 -23.17
CA TYR A 40 -8.07 4.51 -23.54
C TYR A 40 -8.97 4.61 -22.29
N GLU A 41 -10.28 4.87 -22.50
CA GLU A 41 -11.26 5.17 -21.44
C GLU A 41 -11.24 4.18 -20.26
N PHE A 42 -11.11 2.89 -20.56
CA PHE A 42 -11.08 1.84 -19.53
C PHE A 42 -9.85 1.94 -18.63
N GLY A 43 -8.66 2.29 -19.18
CA GLY A 43 -7.46 2.57 -18.41
C GLY A 43 -7.58 3.84 -17.57
N MET A 44 -8.17 4.90 -18.14
CA MET A 44 -8.40 6.18 -17.43
C MET A 44 -9.33 6.01 -16.21
N THR A 45 -10.28 5.08 -16.26
CA THR A 45 -11.13 4.76 -15.10
C THR A 45 -10.32 4.15 -13.96
N ALA A 46 -9.43 3.22 -14.26
CA ALA A 46 -8.52 2.63 -13.28
C ALA A 46 -7.54 3.67 -12.69
N GLU A 47 -6.99 4.56 -13.53
CA GLU A 47 -6.13 5.66 -13.09
C GLU A 47 -6.85 6.59 -12.11
N LYS A 48 -8.07 7.02 -12.43
CA LYS A 48 -8.88 7.87 -11.55
C LYS A 48 -9.14 7.22 -10.19
N SER A 49 -9.38 5.93 -10.17
CA SER A 49 -9.59 5.16 -8.93
C SER A 49 -8.32 5.12 -8.07
N MET A 50 -7.16 4.89 -8.68
CA MET A 50 -5.87 4.93 -7.98
C MET A 50 -5.58 6.33 -7.42
N GLU A 51 -5.80 7.37 -8.20
CA GLU A 51 -5.59 8.76 -7.76
C GLU A 51 -6.58 9.16 -6.66
N HIS A 52 -7.81 8.66 -6.68
CA HIS A 52 -8.75 8.86 -5.58
C HIS A 52 -8.23 8.19 -4.30
N ALA A 53 -7.84 6.93 -4.36
CA ALA A 53 -7.26 6.22 -3.21
C ALA A 53 -6.01 6.92 -2.65
N ARG A 54 -5.15 7.42 -3.53
CA ARG A 54 -3.95 8.19 -3.17
C ARG A 54 -4.31 9.44 -2.36
N ARG A 55 -5.30 10.22 -2.82
CA ARG A 55 -5.77 11.42 -2.12
C ARG A 55 -6.39 11.11 -0.77
N GLU A 56 -7.18 10.04 -0.66
CA GLU A 56 -7.76 9.60 0.61
C GLU A 56 -6.68 9.24 1.62
N ILE A 57 -5.67 8.46 1.22
CA ILE A 57 -4.55 8.10 2.09
C ILE A 57 -3.77 9.34 2.51
N ALA A 58 -3.45 10.23 1.58
CA ALA A 58 -2.74 11.47 1.85
C ALA A 58 -3.48 12.35 2.86
N SER A 59 -4.81 12.43 2.73
CA SER A 59 -5.67 13.16 3.68
C SER A 59 -5.59 12.60 5.10
N VAL A 60 -5.61 11.26 5.24
CA VAL A 60 -5.49 10.59 6.55
C VAL A 60 -4.11 10.82 7.18
N LEU A 61 -3.06 10.81 6.37
CA LEU A 61 -1.67 10.99 6.81
C LEU A 61 -1.27 12.47 6.92
N ASN A 62 -2.15 13.40 6.51
CA ASN A 62 -1.88 14.84 6.48
C ASN A 62 -0.63 15.19 5.66
N CYS A 63 -0.52 14.62 4.47
CA CYS A 63 0.57 14.86 3.52
C CYS A 63 0.01 15.15 2.10
N LEU A 64 0.89 15.43 1.15
CA LEU A 64 0.50 15.65 -0.24
C LEU A 64 0.28 14.31 -0.98
N PRO A 65 -0.66 14.21 -1.93
CA PRO A 65 -0.86 12.98 -2.72
C PRO A 65 0.41 12.50 -3.43
N GLU A 66 1.28 13.41 -3.85
CA GLU A 66 2.56 13.12 -4.51
C GLU A 66 3.60 12.47 -3.59
N GLU A 67 3.36 12.51 -2.27
CA GLU A 67 4.20 11.85 -1.26
C GLU A 67 3.78 10.40 -0.98
N ILE A 68 2.65 9.95 -1.58
CA ILE A 68 2.15 8.58 -1.43
C ILE A 68 2.61 7.73 -2.61
N TYR A 69 3.28 6.63 -2.30
CA TYR A 69 3.74 5.64 -3.28
C TYR A 69 3.18 4.27 -2.95
N PHE A 70 2.51 3.65 -3.93
CA PHE A 70 2.06 2.27 -3.82
C PHE A 70 3.21 1.31 -4.17
N THR A 71 3.41 0.31 -3.33
CA THR A 71 4.46 -0.70 -3.48
C THR A 71 3.84 -2.10 -3.45
N SER A 72 4.60 -3.11 -3.81
CA SER A 72 4.16 -4.51 -3.77
C SER A 72 4.01 -5.07 -2.34
N GLY A 73 4.54 -4.38 -1.33
CA GLY A 73 4.45 -4.79 0.06
C GLY A 73 5.49 -4.13 0.96
N GLY A 74 5.46 -4.47 2.26
CA GLY A 74 6.34 -3.87 3.28
C GLY A 74 7.82 -4.00 2.96
N THR A 75 8.26 -5.15 2.45
CA THR A 75 9.68 -5.36 2.10
C THR A 75 10.18 -4.34 1.07
N GLU A 76 9.43 -4.07 0.02
CA GLU A 76 9.77 -3.04 -0.96
C GLU A 76 9.76 -1.66 -0.33
N SER A 77 8.74 -1.33 0.45
CA SER A 77 8.60 -0.04 1.11
C SER A 77 9.77 0.25 2.05
N ASP A 78 10.14 -0.72 2.90
CA ASP A 78 11.24 -0.59 3.85
C ASP A 78 12.59 -0.40 3.14
N ASN A 79 12.87 -1.21 2.12
CA ASN A 79 14.10 -1.07 1.35
C ASN A 79 14.15 0.26 0.62
N TRP A 80 13.04 0.69 0.02
CA TRP A 80 12.99 1.97 -0.68
C TRP A 80 13.20 3.15 0.27
N ALA A 81 12.55 3.13 1.45
CA ALA A 81 12.70 4.17 2.47
C ALA A 81 14.14 4.26 2.99
N ILE A 82 14.74 3.12 3.36
CA ILE A 82 16.11 3.06 3.92
C ILE A 82 17.13 3.51 2.87
N MET A 83 17.10 2.94 1.67
CA MET A 83 18.03 3.29 0.61
C MET A 83 17.83 4.72 0.12
N GLY A 84 16.58 5.15 -0.04
CA GLY A 84 16.25 6.52 -0.44
C GLY A 84 16.79 7.55 0.54
N ALA A 85 16.58 7.33 1.85
CA ALA A 85 17.11 8.21 2.90
C ALA A 85 18.65 8.20 2.93
N ALA A 86 19.27 7.03 2.78
CA ALA A 86 20.73 6.91 2.76
C ALA A 86 21.36 7.65 1.57
N PHE A 87 20.80 7.48 0.37
CA PHE A 87 21.30 8.17 -0.84
C PHE A 87 21.03 9.67 -0.81
N ALA A 88 19.87 10.10 -0.37
CA ALA A 88 19.55 11.53 -0.22
C ALA A 88 20.43 12.20 0.85
N GLY A 89 20.77 11.46 1.91
CA GLY A 89 21.61 11.92 3.02
C GLY A 89 23.12 11.77 2.82
N PHE A 90 23.58 11.23 1.70
CA PHE A 90 24.99 10.88 1.43
C PHE A 90 26.00 11.97 1.79
N ARG A 91 25.68 13.25 1.53
CA ARG A 91 26.56 14.38 1.86
C ARG A 91 26.58 14.73 3.34
N LYS A 92 25.64 14.22 4.14
CA LYS A 92 25.51 14.48 5.59
C LYS A 92 26.21 13.42 6.43
N GLY A 93 26.50 12.27 5.86
CA GLY A 93 27.14 11.12 6.49
C GLY A 93 26.70 9.80 5.86
N ASN A 94 27.41 8.74 6.21
CA ASN A 94 27.18 7.39 5.67
C ASN A 94 26.95 6.35 6.79
N HIS A 95 26.58 6.80 7.99
CA HIS A 95 26.37 5.93 9.15
C HIS A 95 24.89 5.66 9.35
N ILE A 96 24.51 4.37 9.38
CA ILE A 96 23.16 3.90 9.65
C ILE A 96 23.18 3.10 10.95
N ILE A 97 22.28 3.43 11.88
CA ILE A 97 22.13 2.75 13.16
C ILE A 97 20.87 1.90 13.11
N THR A 98 20.99 0.64 13.50
CA THR A 98 19.87 -0.31 13.57
C THR A 98 19.99 -1.19 14.82
N THR A 99 18.93 -1.93 15.12
CA THR A 99 18.92 -2.92 16.21
C THR A 99 19.54 -4.24 15.77
N LYS A 100 19.94 -5.07 16.74
CA LYS A 100 20.52 -6.40 16.51
C LYS A 100 19.47 -7.53 16.71
N ILE A 101 18.21 -7.23 16.63
CA ILE A 101 17.12 -8.20 16.75
C ILE A 101 16.70 -8.71 15.38
#